data_ccd9dd1c64f423a37543fca91170b057
#
_entry.id   ccd9dd1c64f423a37543fca91170b057
#
_cell.length_a   1.000
_cell.length_b   1.000
_cell.length_c   1.000
_cell.angle_alpha   90.00
_cell.angle_beta   90.00
_cell.angle_gamma   90.00
#
_symmetry.space_group_name_H-M   'P 1'
#
loop_
_entity.id
_entity.type
_entity.pdbx_description
1 polymer ?
#
loop_
_entity_poly.entity_id
_entity_poly.type
_entity_poly.pdbx_seq_one_letter_code
_entity_poly.pdbx_strand_id
1 'polypeptide(L)'
;MKRGKIALLWMALAMTCTTTADELPHISITADTALNAQKKVPAHMKTDGYDGSIGIKLRGNSSLSFNQKKYTIELRNEQGDDIDAPLLGMPTHSDWVLLAPYNDVSMVRDPLAFQLWRDMGHWGPRTKMVEVTFNGDYRGIYILSEAIKRGPERVDISKLKKTDIAGRDVTGGYLLRIDTYNADDATFPSKVPGIGDGIMTSQITWSCIYPKKSKLQPEQLQYIEAFVDTVEQTIQADYFADPKRGYARYIDVPSFVDYFIHTELSLNADGYKRSAYFYKEKLHADGTGGKLVAGPVWDYNLAYGNCNFCNANKIDAWCFEGGNTQPTPALWQRLLQDPNFRKAVKQRYQQLRKGALSNRAIFGYIDRHARLLAPHLAKHFEKYPELLVSEEQKKQAAQQPAFGGFGQMPFGGFPMPQFDSIPQFDFSRFPMPRFDSIPQFPGGFPMMPGGFQMPEGGFQMPEGGFQMPEGGFAGFGGFGGGGDMIGWFAAYRVSSYDEEIATLKQWLADRLAFLDQQIARFDRDFEPRIQEPKEIKGPSFGGFNFNFQFPQQ
;
A
#
# COMPACT_ATOMS: atom_id res chain seq x y z
N MET A 1 -51.01 -40.20 57.49
CA MET A 1 -50.68 -39.67 56.18
C MET A 1 -49.33 -38.99 56.21
N LYS A 2 -48.25 -39.68 55.76
CA LYS A 2 -46.86 -39.17 55.79
C LYS A 2 -46.54 -38.62 54.39
N ARG A 3 -46.22 -37.33 54.30
CA ARG A 3 -45.73 -36.68 53.07
C ARG A 3 -44.20 -36.92 52.95
N GLY A 4 -43.79 -37.75 51.97
CA GLY A 4 -42.37 -37.90 51.60
C GLY A 4 -41.92 -36.70 50.78
N LYS A 5 -40.80 -36.07 51.19
CA LYS A 5 -40.09 -35.04 50.41
C LYS A 5 -39.07 -35.76 49.52
N ILE A 6 -39.26 -35.67 48.21
CA ILE A 6 -38.26 -36.08 47.21
C ILE A 6 -37.33 -34.89 47.02
N ALA A 7 -36.08 -35.01 47.45
CA ALA A 7 -35.02 -34.05 47.15
C ALA A 7 -34.39 -34.40 45.79
N LEU A 8 -34.61 -33.54 44.80
CA LEU A 8 -33.88 -33.61 43.53
C LEU A 8 -32.47 -33.04 43.73
N LEU A 9 -31.50 -33.88 43.61
CA LEU A 9 -30.11 -33.53 43.60
C LEU A 9 -29.73 -33.06 42.16
N TRP A 10 -29.59 -31.76 41.93
CA TRP A 10 -29.01 -31.20 40.70
C TRP A 10 -27.50 -31.32 40.77
N MET A 11 -26.95 -32.28 40.06
CA MET A 11 -25.51 -32.38 39.82
C MET A 11 -25.15 -31.41 38.72
N ALA A 12 -24.66 -30.21 39.09
CA ALA A 12 -24.09 -29.27 38.13
C ALA A 12 -22.77 -29.83 37.60
N LEU A 13 -22.78 -30.36 36.40
CA LEU A 13 -21.58 -30.72 35.64
C LEU A 13 -20.91 -29.40 35.23
N ALA A 14 -19.99 -28.90 36.02
CA ALA A 14 -19.10 -27.82 35.61
C ALA A 14 -18.19 -28.37 34.49
N MET A 15 -18.57 -28.20 33.26
CA MET A 15 -17.64 -28.25 32.14
C MET A 15 -16.67 -27.09 32.35
N THR A 16 -15.51 -27.40 32.91
CA THR A 16 -14.34 -26.52 32.80
C THR A 16 -13.95 -26.50 31.34
N CYS A 17 -14.51 -25.54 30.60
CA CYS A 17 -13.97 -25.14 29.33
C CYS A 17 -12.60 -24.50 29.61
N THR A 18 -11.57 -25.31 29.63
CA THR A 18 -10.19 -24.81 29.54
C THR A 18 -10.07 -24.24 28.13
N THR A 19 -10.41 -22.96 28.00
CA THR A 19 -9.98 -22.18 26.84
C THR A 19 -8.45 -22.17 26.91
N THR A 20 -7.79 -22.96 26.08
CA THR A 20 -6.39 -22.77 25.71
C THR A 20 -6.34 -21.46 24.92
N ALA A 21 -6.35 -20.34 25.65
CA ALA A 21 -6.56 -19.00 25.10
C ALA A 21 -5.27 -18.40 24.49
N ASP A 22 -4.17 -19.17 24.42
CA ASP A 22 -2.83 -18.61 24.17
C ASP A 22 -2.11 -19.22 22.96
N GLU A 23 -2.73 -20.10 22.17
CA GLU A 23 -2.09 -20.64 20.97
C GLU A 23 -2.57 -19.89 19.71
N LEU A 24 -1.61 -19.39 18.90
CA LEU A 24 -1.91 -18.87 17.59
C LEU A 24 -2.36 -20.01 16.67
N PRO A 25 -3.40 -19.83 15.85
CA PRO A 25 -3.73 -20.79 14.81
C PRO A 25 -2.53 -21.06 13.91
N HIS A 26 -2.35 -22.32 13.55
CA HIS A 26 -1.25 -22.76 12.71
C HIS A 26 -1.72 -22.98 11.26
N ILE A 27 -0.97 -22.46 10.30
CA ILE A 27 -1.15 -22.70 8.86
C ILE A 27 0.04 -23.49 8.34
N SER A 28 -0.21 -24.72 7.87
CA SER A 28 0.78 -25.54 7.16
C SER A 28 0.52 -25.45 5.66
N ILE A 29 1.54 -25.11 4.89
CA ILE A 29 1.48 -25.05 3.43
C ILE A 29 2.53 -25.99 2.85
N THR A 30 2.12 -26.79 1.85
CA THR A 30 3.02 -27.67 1.10
C THR A 30 2.86 -27.37 -0.39
N ALA A 31 3.99 -27.14 -1.07
CA ALA A 31 4.04 -26.91 -2.51
C ALA A 31 5.26 -27.62 -3.11
N ASP A 32 5.04 -28.35 -4.19
CA ASP A 32 6.11 -29.06 -4.92
C ASP A 32 6.83 -28.13 -5.92
N THR A 33 6.21 -27.00 -6.27
CA THR A 33 6.74 -26.04 -7.22
C THR A 33 7.28 -24.80 -6.51
N ALA A 34 8.43 -24.30 -6.95
CA ALA A 34 9.00 -23.05 -6.46
C ALA A 34 8.03 -21.86 -6.69
N LEU A 35 7.85 -21.04 -5.66
CA LEU A 35 6.97 -19.89 -5.72
C LEU A 35 7.61 -18.74 -6.51
N ASN A 36 6.78 -18.00 -7.23
CA ASN A 36 7.16 -16.77 -7.92
C ASN A 36 6.10 -15.66 -7.66
N ALA A 37 6.37 -14.44 -8.11
CA ALA A 37 5.47 -13.32 -7.91
C ALA A 37 4.45 -13.14 -9.06
N GLN A 38 4.67 -13.80 -10.21
CA GLN A 38 3.88 -13.58 -11.41
C GLN A 38 2.58 -14.38 -11.40
N LYS A 39 2.65 -15.68 -11.13
CA LYS A 39 1.50 -16.58 -11.19
C LYS A 39 1.35 -17.44 -9.93
N LYS A 40 0.11 -17.76 -9.58
CA LYS A 40 -0.19 -18.70 -8.53
C LYS A 40 0.19 -20.12 -8.99
N VAL A 41 0.89 -20.86 -8.12
CA VAL A 41 1.18 -22.29 -8.30
C VAL A 41 0.26 -23.12 -7.43
N PRO A 42 -0.06 -24.37 -7.80
CA PRO A 42 -0.79 -25.29 -6.95
C PRO A 42 -0.02 -25.58 -5.65
N ALA A 43 -0.74 -25.66 -4.56
CA ALA A 43 -0.23 -26.03 -3.24
C ALA A 43 -1.37 -26.63 -2.40
N HIS A 44 -1.03 -27.17 -1.25
CA HIS A 44 -1.98 -27.66 -0.26
C HIS A 44 -1.83 -26.85 1.03
N MET A 45 -2.94 -26.47 1.64
CA MET A 45 -2.97 -25.73 2.91
C MET A 45 -3.83 -26.45 3.93
N LYS A 46 -3.32 -26.54 5.15
CA LYS A 46 -4.02 -27.08 6.30
C LYS A 46 -4.00 -26.08 7.45
N THR A 47 -5.18 -25.81 8.01
CA THR A 47 -5.38 -25.01 9.22
C THR A 47 -6.71 -25.39 9.85
N ASP A 48 -7.05 -24.83 11.01
CA ASP A 48 -8.36 -25.07 11.63
C ASP A 48 -9.50 -24.66 10.70
N GLY A 49 -10.37 -25.62 10.39
CA GLY A 49 -11.52 -25.42 9.52
C GLY A 49 -11.22 -25.45 8.02
N TYR A 50 -9.98 -25.67 7.59
CA TYR A 50 -9.64 -25.85 6.17
C TYR A 50 -8.49 -26.85 5.97
N ASP A 51 -8.70 -27.83 5.11
CA ASP A 51 -7.70 -28.81 4.68
C ASP A 51 -7.93 -29.08 3.19
N GLY A 52 -7.15 -28.45 2.30
CA GLY A 52 -7.45 -28.51 0.87
C GLY A 52 -6.46 -27.79 -0.05
N SER A 53 -6.80 -27.83 -1.33
CA SER A 53 -6.00 -27.24 -2.41
C SER A 53 -6.05 -25.71 -2.39
N ILE A 54 -4.92 -25.09 -2.69
CA ILE A 54 -4.80 -23.63 -2.86
C ILE A 54 -3.98 -23.27 -4.09
N GLY A 55 -4.20 -22.06 -4.60
CA GLY A 55 -3.25 -21.38 -5.47
C GLY A 55 -2.47 -20.36 -4.67
N ILE A 56 -1.12 -20.44 -4.68
CA ILE A 56 -0.26 -19.55 -3.91
C ILE A 56 0.79 -18.87 -4.77
N LYS A 57 1.11 -17.62 -4.49
CA LYS A 57 2.24 -16.88 -5.08
C LYS A 57 2.89 -15.92 -4.10
N LEU A 58 4.15 -15.56 -4.37
CA LEU A 58 4.80 -14.45 -3.67
C LEU A 58 4.07 -13.13 -3.93
N ARG A 59 4.12 -12.23 -2.94
CA ARG A 59 3.49 -10.92 -3.01
C ARG A 59 4.46 -9.83 -2.52
N GLY A 60 4.37 -8.66 -3.14
CA GLY A 60 5.09 -7.45 -2.76
C GLY A 60 5.93 -6.90 -3.91
N ASN A 61 6.55 -5.75 -3.66
CA ASN A 61 7.56 -5.11 -4.50
C ASN A 61 8.91 -5.19 -3.77
N SER A 62 9.29 -4.16 -3.01
CA SER A 62 10.50 -4.17 -2.17
C SER A 62 10.51 -5.30 -1.14
N SER A 63 9.36 -5.68 -0.59
CA SER A 63 9.25 -6.79 0.37
C SER A 63 9.57 -8.18 -0.20
N LEU A 64 9.72 -8.32 -1.52
CA LEU A 64 10.24 -9.56 -2.12
C LEU A 64 11.71 -9.83 -1.77
N SER A 65 12.47 -8.80 -1.39
CA SER A 65 13.86 -8.94 -0.91
C SER A 65 13.97 -9.38 0.56
N PHE A 66 12.90 -9.24 1.36
CA PHE A 66 12.92 -9.62 2.78
C PHE A 66 13.02 -11.13 2.98
N ASN A 67 13.63 -11.58 4.07
CA ASN A 67 13.74 -12.99 4.41
C ASN A 67 12.36 -13.62 4.66
N GLN A 68 11.46 -12.90 5.32
CA GLN A 68 10.08 -13.35 5.52
C GLN A 68 9.20 -12.86 4.35
N LYS A 69 8.73 -13.82 3.53
CA LYS A 69 7.96 -13.53 2.31
C LYS A 69 6.48 -13.36 2.59
N LYS A 70 5.82 -12.41 1.89
CA LYS A 70 4.35 -12.27 1.87
C LYS A 70 3.76 -13.17 0.79
N TYR A 71 2.53 -13.67 0.99
CA TYR A 71 1.86 -14.58 0.04
C TYR A 71 0.44 -14.10 -0.28
N THR A 72 0.04 -14.31 -1.54
CA THR A 72 -1.37 -14.31 -1.95
C THR A 72 -1.85 -15.74 -2.04
N ILE A 73 -2.99 -16.04 -1.42
CA ILE A 73 -3.60 -17.36 -1.37
C ILE A 73 -4.99 -17.29 -2.02
N GLU A 74 -5.33 -18.32 -2.77
CA GLU A 74 -6.66 -18.54 -3.34
C GLU A 74 -7.09 -19.95 -3.03
N LEU A 75 -8.19 -20.11 -2.31
CA LEU A 75 -8.74 -21.43 -2.00
C LEU A 75 -9.29 -22.07 -3.27
N ARG A 76 -9.02 -23.36 -3.47
CA ARG A 76 -9.35 -24.10 -4.68
C ARG A 76 -9.95 -25.48 -4.38
N ASN A 77 -10.80 -25.96 -5.30
CA ASN A 77 -11.19 -27.35 -5.33
C ASN A 77 -10.11 -28.23 -5.99
N GLU A 78 -10.35 -29.53 -6.04
CA GLU A 78 -9.44 -30.50 -6.68
C GLU A 78 -9.26 -30.27 -8.19
N GLN A 79 -10.22 -29.62 -8.84
CA GLN A 79 -10.17 -29.26 -10.26
C GLN A 79 -9.37 -27.97 -10.51
N GLY A 80 -8.98 -27.25 -9.45
CA GLY A 80 -8.21 -26.01 -9.53
C GLY A 80 -9.06 -24.73 -9.66
N ASP A 81 -10.39 -24.88 -9.60
CA ASP A 81 -11.30 -23.73 -9.58
C ASP A 81 -11.32 -23.07 -8.19
N ASP A 82 -11.51 -21.75 -8.14
CA ASP A 82 -11.65 -21.01 -6.90
C ASP A 82 -12.93 -21.37 -6.14
N ILE A 83 -12.79 -21.60 -4.84
CA ILE A 83 -13.92 -21.89 -3.93
C ILE A 83 -13.95 -20.91 -2.77
N ASP A 84 -15.15 -20.51 -2.38
CA ASP A 84 -15.35 -19.65 -1.22
C ASP A 84 -15.48 -20.49 0.05
N ALA A 85 -14.62 -20.23 1.04
CA ALA A 85 -14.71 -20.84 2.37
C ALA A 85 -14.31 -19.84 3.47
N PRO A 86 -14.82 -20.02 4.70
CA PRO A 86 -14.36 -19.24 5.85
C PRO A 86 -12.96 -19.71 6.28
N LEU A 87 -12.09 -18.78 6.70
CA LEU A 87 -10.82 -19.13 7.34
C LEU A 87 -10.76 -18.55 8.75
N LEU A 88 -10.48 -19.40 9.74
CA LEU A 88 -10.27 -19.01 11.15
C LEU A 88 -11.36 -18.08 11.70
N GLY A 89 -12.64 -18.34 11.35
CA GLY A 89 -13.79 -17.57 11.79
C GLY A 89 -13.99 -16.23 11.07
N MET A 90 -13.19 -15.93 10.03
CA MET A 90 -13.44 -14.79 9.15
C MET A 90 -14.40 -15.18 8.02
N PRO A 91 -15.17 -14.22 7.48
CA PRO A 91 -16.19 -14.50 6.47
C PRO A 91 -15.67 -15.17 5.20
N THR A 92 -16.54 -15.94 4.59
CA THR A 92 -16.31 -16.75 3.39
C THR A 92 -15.78 -15.95 2.21
N HIS A 93 -14.68 -16.38 1.62
CA HIS A 93 -14.12 -15.89 0.36
C HIS A 93 -13.01 -16.84 -0.14
N SER A 94 -12.70 -16.78 -1.44
CA SER A 94 -11.58 -17.54 -2.02
C SER A 94 -10.22 -16.86 -1.84
N ASP A 95 -10.15 -15.53 -1.88
CA ASP A 95 -8.90 -14.76 -1.88
C ASP A 95 -8.48 -14.29 -0.47
N TRP A 96 -7.25 -14.64 -0.08
CA TRP A 96 -6.62 -14.32 1.20
C TRP A 96 -5.17 -13.84 1.01
N VAL A 97 -4.63 -13.18 2.04
CA VAL A 97 -3.24 -12.71 2.05
C VAL A 97 -2.58 -13.10 3.36
N LEU A 98 -1.38 -13.67 3.28
CA LEU A 98 -0.47 -13.78 4.42
C LEU A 98 0.52 -12.61 4.35
N LEU A 99 0.30 -11.62 5.21
CA LEU A 99 1.21 -10.50 5.40
C LEU A 99 2.34 -10.93 6.33
N ALA A 100 3.57 -10.66 5.93
CA ALA A 100 4.76 -10.90 6.74
C ALA A 100 5.15 -9.58 7.42
N PRO A 101 5.12 -9.48 8.75
CA PRO A 101 5.44 -8.25 9.47
C PRO A 101 6.96 -8.04 9.65
N TYR A 102 7.78 -8.42 8.67
CA TYR A 102 9.23 -8.45 8.77
C TYR A 102 9.88 -7.07 9.06
N ASN A 103 9.30 -6.00 8.55
CA ASN A 103 9.75 -4.63 8.82
C ASN A 103 8.88 -3.90 9.86
N ASP A 104 8.04 -4.63 10.57
CA ASP A 104 7.23 -4.15 11.70
C ASP A 104 7.42 -5.09 12.90
N VAL A 105 8.42 -4.81 13.72
CA VAL A 105 8.74 -5.64 14.91
C VAL A 105 7.55 -5.76 15.85
N SER A 106 6.67 -4.76 15.90
CA SER A 106 5.45 -4.82 16.72
C SER A 106 4.42 -5.82 16.21
N MET A 107 4.44 -6.14 14.89
CA MET A 107 3.46 -6.99 14.20
C MET A 107 2.02 -6.51 14.31
N VAL A 108 1.81 -5.26 14.76
CA VAL A 108 0.47 -4.73 15.07
C VAL A 108 0.03 -3.58 14.17
N ARG A 109 0.93 -2.96 13.39
CA ARG A 109 0.61 -1.74 12.64
C ARG A 109 -0.48 -1.93 11.58
N ASP A 110 -0.36 -2.95 10.73
CA ASP A 110 -1.42 -3.32 9.77
C ASP A 110 -2.73 -3.70 10.47
N PRO A 111 -2.76 -4.63 11.45
CA PRO A 111 -3.97 -4.98 12.18
C PRO A 111 -4.63 -3.79 12.89
N LEU A 112 -3.83 -2.89 13.50
CA LEU A 112 -4.31 -1.69 14.17
C LEU A 112 -4.98 -0.74 13.17
N ALA A 113 -4.31 -0.44 12.05
CA ALA A 113 -4.86 0.44 11.02
C ALA A 113 -6.18 -0.09 10.48
N PHE A 114 -6.26 -1.38 10.16
CA PHE A 114 -7.49 -2.00 9.67
C PHE A 114 -8.59 -2.02 10.74
N GLN A 115 -8.24 -2.24 12.01
CA GLN A 115 -9.21 -2.19 13.11
C GLN A 115 -9.76 -0.78 13.30
N LEU A 116 -8.90 0.24 13.33
CA LEU A 116 -9.34 1.63 13.49
C LEU A 116 -10.27 2.06 12.35
N TRP A 117 -9.98 1.64 11.12
CA TRP A 117 -10.83 1.91 9.96
C TRP A 117 -12.22 1.27 10.11
N ARG A 118 -12.29 0.03 10.59
CA ARG A 118 -13.57 -0.63 10.91
C ARG A 118 -14.31 0.06 12.05
N ASP A 119 -13.60 0.50 13.08
CA ASP A 119 -14.19 1.20 14.23
C ASP A 119 -14.72 2.60 13.85
N MET A 120 -14.26 3.16 12.71
CA MET A 120 -14.82 4.36 12.09
C MET A 120 -16.12 4.09 11.32
N GLY A 121 -16.51 2.83 11.13
CA GLY A 121 -17.76 2.42 10.48
C GLY A 121 -17.60 1.99 9.01
N HIS A 122 -16.38 1.76 8.54
CA HIS A 122 -16.10 1.32 7.17
C HIS A 122 -15.74 -0.15 7.10
N TRP A 123 -15.87 -0.76 5.92
CA TRP A 123 -15.28 -2.06 5.69
C TRP A 123 -13.74 -1.92 5.60
N GLY A 124 -13.04 -2.72 6.38
CA GLY A 124 -11.60 -2.87 6.33
C GLY A 124 -11.20 -4.33 6.54
N PRO A 125 -10.03 -4.79 6.04
CA PRO A 125 -9.64 -6.18 6.15
C PRO A 125 -9.65 -6.68 7.61
N ARG A 126 -10.31 -7.81 7.85
CA ARG A 126 -10.20 -8.54 9.13
C ARG A 126 -8.92 -9.34 9.11
N THR A 127 -8.30 -9.52 10.25
CA THR A 127 -7.01 -10.19 10.38
C THR A 127 -7.01 -11.21 11.51
N LYS A 128 -6.14 -12.23 11.37
CA LYS A 128 -5.78 -13.19 12.42
C LYS A 128 -4.27 -13.34 12.46
N MET A 129 -3.69 -13.28 13.65
CA MET A 129 -2.30 -13.67 13.85
C MET A 129 -2.21 -15.19 13.78
N VAL A 130 -1.24 -15.69 13.03
CA VAL A 130 -1.05 -17.12 12.78
C VAL A 130 0.44 -17.47 12.76
N GLU A 131 0.78 -18.71 13.12
CA GLU A 131 2.09 -19.29 12.82
C GLU A 131 2.04 -20.01 11.47
N VAL A 132 3.10 -19.91 10.67
CA VAL A 132 3.16 -20.53 9.35
C VAL A 132 4.33 -21.51 9.24
N THR A 133 4.04 -22.67 8.70
CA THR A 133 5.05 -23.66 8.23
C THR A 133 4.90 -23.83 6.73
N PHE A 134 6.00 -23.81 6.00
CA PHE A 134 6.05 -24.04 4.56
C PHE A 134 7.01 -25.17 4.24
N ASN A 135 6.51 -26.25 3.63
CA ASN A 135 7.25 -27.50 3.35
C ASN A 135 7.98 -28.02 4.60
N GLY A 136 7.31 -27.98 5.76
CA GLY A 136 7.88 -28.41 7.03
C GLY A 136 8.80 -27.41 7.72
N ASP A 137 9.21 -26.32 7.05
CA ASP A 137 10.07 -25.28 7.62
C ASP A 137 9.23 -24.15 8.25
N TYR A 138 9.49 -23.83 9.52
CA TYR A 138 8.84 -22.75 10.24
C TYR A 138 9.16 -21.40 9.61
N ARG A 139 8.13 -20.62 9.30
CA ARG A 139 8.25 -19.32 8.64
C ARG A 139 7.93 -18.12 9.55
N GLY A 140 7.65 -18.37 10.83
CA GLY A 140 7.38 -17.32 11.81
C GLY A 140 5.91 -16.97 11.94
N ILE A 141 5.67 -15.86 12.63
CA ILE A 141 4.35 -15.27 12.83
C ILE A 141 3.96 -14.47 11.59
N TYR A 142 2.72 -14.65 11.15
CA TYR A 142 2.11 -13.94 10.02
C TYR A 142 0.78 -13.31 10.41
N ILE A 143 0.32 -12.40 9.59
CA ILE A 143 -1.03 -11.83 9.66
C ILE A 143 -1.82 -12.43 8.49
N LEU A 144 -2.73 -13.38 8.77
CA LEU A 144 -3.72 -13.79 7.77
C LEU A 144 -4.74 -12.65 7.65
N SER A 145 -4.89 -12.12 6.45
CA SER A 145 -5.73 -10.97 6.15
C SER A 145 -6.71 -11.27 5.02
N GLU A 146 -7.88 -10.69 5.09
CA GLU A 146 -8.78 -10.58 3.96
C GLU A 146 -8.13 -9.77 2.84
N ALA A 147 -8.29 -10.23 1.59
CA ALA A 147 -7.90 -9.43 0.42
C ALA A 147 -8.96 -8.36 0.11
N ILE A 148 -8.52 -7.19 -0.36
CA ILE A 148 -9.44 -6.17 -0.87
C ILE A 148 -10.03 -6.68 -2.19
N LYS A 149 -11.31 -7.02 -2.17
CA LYS A 149 -12.08 -7.55 -3.29
C LYS A 149 -13.51 -7.00 -3.25
N ARG A 150 -14.20 -7.10 -4.38
CA ARG A 150 -15.65 -6.88 -4.42
C ARG A 150 -16.38 -8.07 -3.80
N GLY A 151 -17.33 -7.83 -2.96
CA GLY A 151 -18.22 -8.87 -2.39
C GLY A 151 -19.03 -8.35 -1.22
N PRO A 152 -20.12 -9.05 -0.85
CA PRO A 152 -20.98 -8.60 0.24
C PRO A 152 -20.26 -8.56 1.60
N GLU A 153 -19.27 -9.44 1.80
CA GLU A 153 -18.45 -9.47 3.01
C GLU A 153 -17.09 -8.77 2.83
N ARG A 154 -16.91 -8.07 1.73
CA ARG A 154 -15.72 -7.29 1.37
C ARG A 154 -16.14 -5.85 1.01
N VAL A 155 -15.64 -5.29 -0.06
CA VAL A 155 -16.16 -4.02 -0.60
C VAL A 155 -17.48 -4.32 -1.30
N ASP A 156 -18.57 -3.97 -0.64
CA ASP A 156 -19.94 -4.27 -1.11
C ASP A 156 -20.39 -3.25 -2.15
N ILE A 157 -20.00 -3.51 -3.39
CA ILE A 157 -20.38 -2.75 -4.56
C ILE A 157 -21.01 -3.66 -5.62
N SER A 158 -21.84 -3.11 -6.48
CA SER A 158 -22.52 -3.79 -7.57
C SER A 158 -21.53 -4.51 -8.48
N LYS A 159 -21.93 -5.69 -8.98
CA LYS A 159 -21.18 -6.39 -10.01
C LYS A 159 -21.34 -5.64 -11.33
N LEU A 160 -20.23 -5.17 -11.91
CA LEU A 160 -20.19 -4.61 -13.25
C LEU A 160 -20.07 -5.74 -14.28
N LYS A 161 -21.10 -5.90 -15.12
CA LYS A 161 -21.17 -6.93 -16.17
C LYS A 161 -20.54 -6.40 -17.46
N LYS A 162 -20.13 -7.28 -18.36
CA LYS A 162 -19.63 -6.89 -19.69
C LYS A 162 -20.67 -6.12 -20.53
N THR A 163 -21.96 -6.34 -20.27
CA THR A 163 -23.07 -5.65 -20.93
C THR A 163 -23.37 -4.26 -20.36
N ASP A 164 -22.79 -3.90 -19.22
CA ASP A 164 -23.06 -2.65 -18.50
C ASP A 164 -22.15 -1.54 -19.07
N ILE A 165 -22.41 -1.11 -20.30
CA ILE A 165 -21.55 -0.19 -21.07
C ILE A 165 -22.17 1.19 -21.30
N ALA A 166 -23.41 1.43 -20.83
CA ALA A 166 -24.11 2.70 -21.06
C ALA A 166 -25.08 3.04 -19.92
N GLY A 167 -25.59 4.28 -19.92
CA GLY A 167 -26.61 4.76 -19.00
C GLY A 167 -26.21 4.64 -17.54
N ARG A 168 -27.14 4.18 -16.67
CA ARG A 168 -26.85 3.95 -15.26
C ARG A 168 -25.98 2.72 -15.02
N ASP A 169 -26.03 1.74 -15.90
CA ASP A 169 -25.36 0.47 -15.70
C ASP A 169 -23.85 0.60 -15.73
N VAL A 170 -23.30 1.50 -16.56
CA VAL A 170 -21.85 1.77 -16.61
C VAL A 170 -21.32 2.55 -15.41
N THR A 171 -22.20 3.14 -14.57
CA THR A 171 -21.78 4.09 -13.52
C THR A 171 -21.08 3.47 -12.31
N GLY A 172 -21.07 2.16 -12.14
CA GLY A 172 -20.41 1.46 -11.00
C GLY A 172 -20.52 -0.05 -11.14
N GLY A 173 -20.03 -0.84 -10.30
CA GLY A 173 -19.07 -0.90 -9.23
C GLY A 173 -17.64 -0.99 -9.72
N TYR A 174 -16.91 -0.03 -9.34
CA TYR A 174 -15.47 0.01 -9.62
C TYR A 174 -14.67 0.00 -8.31
N LEU A 175 -13.54 -0.74 -8.30
CA LEU A 175 -12.48 -0.57 -7.32
C LEU A 175 -11.29 0.09 -8.00
N LEU A 176 -10.81 1.17 -7.42
CA LEU A 176 -9.69 1.96 -7.90
C LEU A 176 -8.58 1.98 -6.85
N ARG A 177 -7.37 2.29 -7.29
CA ARG A 177 -6.28 2.64 -6.38
C ARG A 177 -5.30 3.62 -7.03
N ILE A 178 -4.61 4.37 -6.20
CA ILE A 178 -3.39 5.07 -6.55
C ILE A 178 -2.24 4.22 -6.01
N ASP A 179 -1.33 3.78 -6.88
CA ASP A 179 -0.23 2.90 -6.51
C ASP A 179 0.88 2.96 -7.59
N THR A 180 1.97 2.22 -7.37
CA THR A 180 2.95 1.94 -8.43
C THR A 180 2.30 1.18 -9.58
N TYR A 181 2.80 1.43 -10.80
CA TYR A 181 2.32 0.75 -12.00
C TYR A 181 2.36 -0.77 -11.85
N ASN A 182 1.27 -1.42 -12.26
CA ASN A 182 1.16 -2.86 -12.38
C ASN A 182 0.57 -3.18 -13.77
N ALA A 183 1.27 -3.98 -14.55
CA ALA A 183 0.86 -4.35 -15.92
C ALA A 183 -0.50 -5.06 -15.98
N ASP A 184 -0.89 -5.76 -14.91
CA ASP A 184 -2.18 -6.48 -14.80
C ASP A 184 -3.38 -5.55 -14.56
N ASP A 185 -3.14 -4.28 -14.22
CA ASP A 185 -4.20 -3.32 -13.95
C ASP A 185 -4.50 -2.47 -15.21
N ALA A 186 -5.74 -2.01 -15.34
CA ALA A 186 -6.11 -0.98 -16.29
C ALA A 186 -5.79 0.39 -15.67
N THR A 187 -4.77 1.06 -16.21
CA THR A 187 -4.25 2.32 -15.65
C THR A 187 -4.58 3.51 -16.52
N PHE A 188 -4.76 4.67 -15.89
CA PHE A 188 -4.88 5.96 -16.56
C PHE A 188 -4.21 7.06 -15.71
N PRO A 189 -3.63 8.10 -16.35
CA PRO A 189 -2.99 9.18 -15.62
C PRO A 189 -4.01 10.13 -15.02
N SER A 190 -3.72 10.70 -13.85
CA SER A 190 -4.40 11.89 -13.36
C SER A 190 -4.05 13.08 -14.26
N LYS A 191 -5.01 13.96 -14.53
CA LYS A 191 -4.78 15.23 -15.26
C LYS A 191 -4.34 16.35 -14.32
N VAL A 192 -4.38 16.11 -13.02
CA VAL A 192 -3.91 17.04 -12.00
C VAL A 192 -2.55 16.55 -11.49
N PRO A 193 -1.51 17.39 -11.56
CA PRO A 193 -0.21 17.05 -11.02
C PRO A 193 -0.28 16.79 -9.52
N GLY A 194 0.53 15.85 -9.04
CA GLY A 194 0.74 15.68 -7.61
C GLY A 194 1.69 16.73 -7.05
N ILE A 195 1.72 16.82 -5.74
CA ILE A 195 2.54 17.75 -4.97
C ILE A 195 3.64 17.00 -4.20
N GLY A 196 4.69 17.71 -3.82
CA GLY A 196 5.83 17.18 -3.08
C GLY A 196 7.11 17.14 -3.91
N ASP A 197 8.20 16.79 -3.26
CA ASP A 197 9.55 16.76 -3.86
C ASP A 197 9.83 15.40 -4.55
N GLY A 198 8.85 14.86 -5.27
CA GLY A 198 8.97 13.59 -5.98
C GLY A 198 10.18 13.58 -6.92
N ILE A 199 11.00 12.52 -6.80
CA ILE A 199 12.32 12.45 -7.44
C ILE A 199 12.21 12.25 -8.97
N MET A 200 11.11 11.67 -9.46
CA MET A 200 11.04 11.19 -10.83
C MET A 200 9.84 11.70 -11.64
N THR A 201 8.73 12.07 -11.02
CA THR A 201 7.53 12.51 -11.74
C THR A 201 6.52 13.18 -10.80
N SER A 202 5.78 14.17 -11.29
CA SER A 202 4.58 14.72 -10.63
C SER A 202 3.32 13.93 -11.00
N GLN A 203 3.43 12.94 -11.88
CA GLN A 203 2.31 12.19 -12.42
C GLN A 203 1.72 11.23 -11.38
N ILE A 204 0.45 11.40 -11.07
CA ILE A 204 -0.36 10.43 -10.34
C ILE A 204 -0.96 9.44 -11.33
N THR A 205 -0.90 8.15 -11.00
CA THR A 205 -1.50 7.10 -11.83
C THR A 205 -2.62 6.42 -11.06
N TRP A 206 -3.80 6.43 -11.64
CA TRP A 206 -4.94 5.66 -11.18
C TRP A 206 -4.95 4.27 -11.81
N SER A 207 -5.38 3.27 -11.06
CA SER A 207 -5.54 1.90 -11.52
C SER A 207 -6.96 1.43 -11.22
N CYS A 208 -7.66 0.94 -12.24
CA CYS A 208 -8.90 0.18 -12.06
C CYS A 208 -8.53 -1.29 -11.82
N ILE A 209 -8.75 -1.76 -10.58
CA ILE A 209 -8.43 -3.14 -10.17
C ILE A 209 -9.65 -4.06 -10.16
N TYR A 210 -10.85 -3.49 -10.16
CA TYR A 210 -12.09 -4.21 -10.42
C TYR A 210 -13.01 -3.33 -11.29
N PRO A 211 -13.54 -3.89 -12.40
CA PRO A 211 -13.25 -5.22 -12.96
C PRO A 211 -11.77 -5.43 -13.30
N LYS A 212 -11.30 -6.69 -13.32
CA LYS A 212 -9.94 -7.00 -13.79
C LYS A 212 -9.76 -6.50 -15.22
N LYS A 213 -8.57 -6.04 -15.60
CA LYS A 213 -8.23 -5.53 -16.94
C LYS A 213 -8.75 -6.43 -18.09
N SER A 214 -8.61 -7.76 -17.93
CA SER A 214 -9.06 -8.74 -18.93
C SER A 214 -10.61 -8.87 -19.05
N LYS A 215 -11.37 -8.28 -18.14
CA LYS A 215 -12.85 -8.31 -18.11
C LYS A 215 -13.48 -6.94 -18.32
N LEU A 216 -12.69 -5.88 -18.20
CA LEU A 216 -13.11 -4.50 -18.36
C LEU A 216 -13.39 -4.19 -19.84
N GLN A 217 -14.51 -3.54 -20.13
CA GLN A 217 -14.83 -3.10 -21.49
C GLN A 217 -14.27 -1.68 -21.74
N PRO A 218 -13.96 -1.30 -22.99
CA PRO A 218 -13.46 0.03 -23.32
C PRO A 218 -14.35 1.16 -22.80
N GLU A 219 -15.67 1.03 -22.95
CA GLU A 219 -16.65 2.02 -22.49
C GLU A 219 -16.66 2.18 -20.97
N GLN A 220 -16.42 1.09 -20.24
CA GLN A 220 -16.32 1.10 -18.78
C GLN A 220 -15.04 1.82 -18.34
N LEU A 221 -13.91 1.56 -18.99
CA LEU A 221 -12.65 2.27 -18.72
C LEU A 221 -12.79 3.75 -19.03
N GLN A 222 -13.33 4.09 -20.20
CA GLN A 222 -13.56 5.48 -20.60
C GLN A 222 -14.49 6.20 -19.60
N TYR A 223 -15.55 5.54 -19.13
CA TYR A 223 -16.44 6.12 -18.14
C TYR A 223 -15.72 6.43 -16.82
N ILE A 224 -14.98 5.46 -16.27
CA ILE A 224 -14.36 5.66 -14.96
C ILE A 224 -13.21 6.66 -15.01
N GLU A 225 -12.45 6.71 -16.09
CA GLU A 225 -11.44 7.73 -16.35
C GLU A 225 -12.08 9.12 -16.42
N ALA A 226 -13.12 9.31 -17.25
CA ALA A 226 -13.83 10.58 -17.36
C ALA A 226 -14.48 11.02 -16.03
N PHE A 227 -14.96 10.06 -15.24
CA PHE A 227 -15.52 10.36 -13.92
C PHE A 227 -14.44 10.86 -12.95
N VAL A 228 -13.28 10.19 -12.87
CA VAL A 228 -12.15 10.62 -12.03
C VAL A 228 -11.64 12.00 -12.48
N ASP A 229 -11.49 12.22 -13.78
CA ASP A 229 -11.16 13.54 -14.34
C ASP A 229 -12.14 14.62 -13.88
N THR A 230 -13.45 14.32 -13.90
CA THR A 230 -14.49 15.24 -13.45
C THR A 230 -14.34 15.56 -11.95
N VAL A 231 -14.03 14.55 -11.12
CA VAL A 231 -13.75 14.76 -9.68
C VAL A 231 -12.57 15.69 -9.50
N GLU A 232 -11.44 15.37 -10.14
CA GLU A 232 -10.20 16.14 -10.01
C GLU A 232 -10.34 17.57 -10.51
N GLN A 233 -10.95 17.79 -11.68
CA GLN A 233 -11.20 19.12 -12.25
C GLN A 233 -12.15 19.93 -11.37
N THR A 234 -13.20 19.30 -10.83
CA THR A 234 -14.13 20.00 -9.93
C THR A 234 -13.43 20.43 -8.64
N ILE A 235 -12.55 19.61 -8.10
CA ILE A 235 -11.77 19.94 -6.90
C ILE A 235 -10.81 21.11 -7.18
N GLN A 236 -10.25 21.21 -8.39
CA GLN A 236 -9.36 22.32 -8.77
C GLN A 236 -10.09 23.61 -9.14
N ALA A 237 -11.38 23.55 -9.49
CA ALA A 237 -12.15 24.69 -9.93
C ALA A 237 -12.38 25.73 -8.81
N ASP A 238 -12.61 27.00 -9.18
CA ASP A 238 -12.92 28.07 -8.22
C ASP A 238 -14.20 27.79 -7.40
N TYR A 239 -15.15 27.07 -7.99
CA TYR A 239 -16.41 26.67 -7.35
C TYR A 239 -16.32 25.31 -6.61
N PHE A 240 -15.12 24.80 -6.32
CA PHE A 240 -14.92 23.47 -5.76
C PHE A 240 -15.72 23.21 -4.46
N ALA A 241 -15.90 24.22 -3.62
CA ALA A 241 -16.63 24.14 -2.36
C ALA A 241 -18.14 24.47 -2.49
N ASP A 242 -18.63 24.75 -3.70
CA ASP A 242 -20.05 25.04 -3.93
C ASP A 242 -20.90 23.79 -3.59
N PRO A 243 -21.92 23.87 -2.73
CA PRO A 243 -22.68 22.71 -2.28
C PRO A 243 -23.46 21.99 -3.39
N LYS A 244 -23.73 22.68 -4.54
CA LYS A 244 -24.49 22.11 -5.67
C LYS A 244 -23.61 21.66 -6.83
N ARG A 245 -22.50 22.35 -7.08
CA ARG A 245 -21.63 22.14 -8.25
C ARG A 245 -20.26 21.61 -7.87
N GLY A 246 -19.84 21.79 -6.63
CA GLY A 246 -18.53 21.42 -6.13
C GLY A 246 -18.35 19.92 -5.87
N TYR A 247 -17.26 19.59 -5.21
CA TYR A 247 -16.81 18.21 -5.00
C TYR A 247 -17.82 17.32 -4.27
N ALA A 248 -18.64 17.89 -3.37
CA ALA A 248 -19.64 17.12 -2.60
C ALA A 248 -20.70 16.42 -3.47
N ARG A 249 -20.81 16.83 -4.73
CA ARG A 249 -21.64 16.13 -5.74
C ARG A 249 -21.03 14.79 -6.17
N TYR A 250 -19.71 14.68 -6.20
CA TYR A 250 -18.98 13.58 -6.83
C TYR A 250 -18.28 12.66 -5.85
N ILE A 251 -17.92 13.14 -4.65
CA ILE A 251 -17.29 12.32 -3.62
C ILE A 251 -18.22 12.10 -2.43
N ASP A 252 -18.03 10.98 -1.74
CA ASP A 252 -18.64 10.73 -0.43
C ASP A 252 -17.82 11.45 0.64
N VAL A 253 -18.24 12.66 0.99
CA VAL A 253 -17.48 13.53 1.89
C VAL A 253 -17.19 12.88 3.23
N PRO A 254 -18.11 12.14 3.88
CA PRO A 254 -17.80 11.44 5.14
C PRO A 254 -16.63 10.46 5.02
N SER A 255 -16.56 9.67 3.94
CA SER A 255 -15.44 8.74 3.74
C SER A 255 -14.10 9.44 3.52
N PHE A 256 -14.09 10.58 2.83
CA PHE A 256 -12.90 11.40 2.66
C PHE A 256 -12.43 12.04 3.96
N VAL A 257 -13.37 12.47 4.81
CA VAL A 257 -13.07 12.98 6.17
C VAL A 257 -12.44 11.89 7.02
N ASP A 258 -13.03 10.69 7.04
CA ASP A 258 -12.51 9.57 7.82
C ASP A 258 -11.16 9.09 7.29
N TYR A 259 -10.99 9.01 5.97
CA TYR A 259 -9.72 8.66 5.34
C TYR A 259 -8.62 9.67 5.64
N PHE A 260 -8.93 10.96 5.62
CA PHE A 260 -8.02 12.02 6.05
C PHE A 260 -7.59 11.82 7.50
N ILE A 261 -8.54 11.68 8.43
CA ILE A 261 -8.24 11.50 9.86
C ILE A 261 -7.37 10.25 10.08
N HIS A 262 -7.70 9.14 9.44
CA HIS A 262 -6.98 7.89 9.56
C HIS A 262 -5.54 8.00 9.01
N THR A 263 -5.37 8.60 7.84
CA THR A 263 -4.06 8.78 7.20
C THR A 263 -3.18 9.75 7.98
N GLU A 264 -3.74 10.86 8.48
CA GLU A 264 -2.98 11.82 9.27
C GLU A 264 -2.64 11.28 10.68
N LEU A 265 -3.52 10.49 11.29
CA LEU A 265 -3.19 9.81 12.55
C LEU A 265 -2.02 8.85 12.38
N SER A 266 -2.07 8.04 11.35
CA SER A 266 -1.06 7.01 11.11
C SER A 266 0.26 7.56 10.57
N LEU A 267 0.23 8.72 9.92
CA LEU A 267 1.35 9.32 9.18
C LEU A 267 2.06 8.27 8.32
N ASN A 268 1.26 7.46 7.60
CA ASN A 268 1.79 6.40 6.74
C ASN A 268 2.65 7.00 5.63
N ALA A 269 3.89 6.54 5.49
CA ALA A 269 4.82 7.01 4.45
C ALA A 269 4.26 6.91 3.03
N ASP A 270 3.41 5.92 2.79
CA ASP A 270 2.69 5.69 1.53
C ASP A 270 1.32 6.38 1.47
N GLY A 271 0.90 7.03 2.54
CA GLY A 271 -0.40 7.65 2.66
C GLY A 271 -0.75 8.57 1.50
N TYR A 272 -1.99 8.45 0.98
CA TYR A 272 -2.54 9.13 -0.20
C TYR A 272 -1.96 8.73 -1.56
N LYS A 273 -0.72 8.24 -1.65
CA LYS A 273 0.06 8.13 -2.89
C LYS A 273 0.39 6.70 -3.32
N ARG A 274 0.33 5.75 -2.40
CA ARG A 274 0.47 4.30 -2.67
C ARG A 274 -0.52 3.52 -1.85
N SER A 275 -0.93 2.36 -2.37
CA SER A 275 -1.95 1.53 -1.71
C SER A 275 -3.16 2.33 -1.22
N ALA A 276 -3.43 3.47 -1.89
CA ALA A 276 -4.57 4.33 -1.61
C ALA A 276 -5.77 3.87 -2.43
N TYR A 277 -6.71 3.21 -1.78
CA TYR A 277 -7.86 2.61 -2.43
C TYR A 277 -9.07 3.53 -2.40
N PHE A 278 -9.89 3.37 -3.46
CA PHE A 278 -11.17 4.04 -3.61
C PHE A 278 -12.15 3.08 -4.26
N TYR A 279 -13.43 3.33 -4.10
CA TYR A 279 -14.44 2.59 -4.84
C TYR A 279 -15.61 3.48 -5.24
N LYS A 280 -16.34 3.03 -6.24
CA LYS A 280 -17.50 3.73 -6.75
C LYS A 280 -18.65 2.74 -6.94
N GLU A 281 -19.69 2.90 -6.13
CA GLU A 281 -20.93 2.19 -6.30
C GLU A 281 -21.71 2.72 -7.50
N LYS A 282 -22.54 1.90 -8.10
CA LYS A 282 -23.46 2.25 -9.18
C LYS A 282 -24.43 3.35 -8.72
N LEU A 283 -24.80 4.23 -9.63
CA LEU A 283 -25.88 5.18 -9.39
C LEU A 283 -27.21 4.44 -9.51
N HIS A 284 -27.91 4.27 -8.40
CA HIS A 284 -29.21 3.61 -8.33
C HIS A 284 -30.37 4.52 -8.77
N ALA A 285 -31.53 3.92 -9.02
CA ALA A 285 -32.70 4.67 -9.48
C ALA A 285 -33.25 5.65 -8.42
N ASP A 286 -33.02 5.36 -7.15
CA ASP A 286 -33.39 6.20 -6.01
C ASP A 286 -32.41 7.37 -5.76
N GLY A 287 -31.35 7.46 -6.58
CA GLY A 287 -30.32 8.50 -6.44
C GLY A 287 -29.18 8.15 -5.48
N THR A 288 -29.21 6.97 -4.85
CA THR A 288 -28.10 6.51 -4.00
C THR A 288 -26.92 5.99 -4.84
N GLY A 289 -25.74 5.89 -4.24
CA GLY A 289 -24.51 5.49 -4.94
C GLY A 289 -23.94 6.59 -5.85
N GLY A 290 -23.15 6.19 -6.83
CA GLY A 290 -22.64 7.06 -7.90
C GLY A 290 -21.47 7.96 -7.49
N LYS A 291 -21.10 8.06 -6.21
CA LYS A 291 -20.00 8.86 -5.71
C LYS A 291 -18.72 8.05 -5.55
N LEU A 292 -17.58 8.74 -5.61
CA LEU A 292 -16.29 8.17 -5.25
C LEU A 292 -16.20 8.11 -3.72
N VAL A 293 -15.87 6.95 -3.18
CA VAL A 293 -15.69 6.69 -1.75
C VAL A 293 -14.21 6.42 -1.49
N ALA A 294 -13.62 7.08 -0.49
CA ALA A 294 -12.25 6.85 -0.09
C ALA A 294 -12.15 5.61 0.82
N GLY A 295 -11.12 4.82 0.62
CA GLY A 295 -10.91 3.52 1.28
C GLY A 295 -11.20 2.33 0.37
N PRO A 296 -11.03 1.10 0.89
CA PRO A 296 -10.54 0.76 2.21
C PRO A 296 -9.03 1.03 2.39
N VAL A 297 -8.54 0.89 3.63
CA VAL A 297 -7.12 1.10 3.95
C VAL A 297 -6.30 -0.17 3.78
N TRP A 298 -5.00 -0.02 3.40
CA TRP A 298 -4.08 -1.12 3.14
C TRP A 298 -2.62 -0.70 3.30
N ASP A 299 -1.74 -1.65 3.73
CA ASP A 299 -0.27 -1.53 3.76
C ASP A 299 0.24 -0.44 4.71
N TYR A 300 0.00 -0.62 6.02
CA TYR A 300 0.33 0.32 7.09
C TYR A 300 1.57 -0.09 7.90
N ASN A 301 2.34 -1.06 7.43
CA ASN A 301 3.56 -1.49 8.10
C ASN A 301 4.64 -0.38 8.21
N LEU A 302 4.58 0.66 7.38
CA LEU A 302 5.45 1.84 7.43
C LEU A 302 4.83 3.03 8.19
N ALA A 303 3.66 2.83 8.82
CA ALA A 303 2.94 3.84 9.57
C ALA A 303 3.38 3.94 11.04
N TYR A 304 2.80 4.87 11.77
CA TYR A 304 2.95 5.05 13.22
C TYR A 304 4.41 5.15 13.65
N GLY A 305 5.17 5.99 12.95
CA GLY A 305 6.57 6.28 13.27
C GLY A 305 7.59 5.24 12.82
N ASN A 306 7.20 4.19 12.09
CA ASN A 306 8.08 3.08 11.71
C ASN A 306 8.94 3.35 10.46
N CYS A 307 8.91 4.56 9.89
CA CYS A 307 9.59 4.87 8.64
C CYS A 307 10.40 6.16 8.74
N ASN A 308 11.61 6.18 8.18
CA ASN A 308 12.54 7.31 8.25
C ASN A 308 12.47 8.28 7.05
N PHE A 309 11.58 8.05 6.09
CA PHE A 309 11.37 8.93 4.94
C PHE A 309 9.95 9.50 4.90
N CYS A 310 9.68 10.44 4.01
CA CYS A 310 8.40 11.18 3.91
C CYS A 310 7.95 11.83 5.23
N ASN A 311 8.88 12.16 6.11
CA ASN A 311 8.59 12.68 7.46
C ASN A 311 7.72 11.75 8.32
N ALA A 312 7.60 10.47 7.97
CA ALA A 312 6.67 9.53 8.60
C ALA A 312 7.00 9.18 10.07
N ASN A 313 8.21 9.53 10.54
CA ASN A 313 8.62 9.42 11.95
C ASN A 313 8.37 10.69 12.76
N LYS A 314 8.07 11.83 12.12
CA LYS A 314 7.92 13.12 12.79
C LYS A 314 6.51 13.27 13.36
N ILE A 315 6.42 13.70 14.61
CA ILE A 315 5.13 13.89 15.30
C ILE A 315 4.33 15.06 14.69
N ASP A 316 5.01 16.12 14.26
CA ASP A 316 4.44 17.39 13.83
C ASP A 316 4.29 17.56 12.31
N ALA A 317 4.56 16.49 11.54
CA ALA A 317 4.37 16.52 10.09
C ALA A 317 2.93 16.21 9.68
N TRP A 318 2.57 16.60 8.45
CA TRP A 318 1.32 16.26 7.80
C TRP A 318 1.57 15.46 6.53
N CYS A 319 0.82 14.37 6.36
CA CYS A 319 0.91 13.52 5.18
C CYS A 319 0.42 14.24 3.91
N PHE A 320 -0.59 15.09 4.04
CA PHE A 320 -1.16 15.87 2.93
C PHE A 320 -0.18 16.93 2.38
N GLU A 321 0.81 17.36 3.14
CA GLU A 321 1.82 18.33 2.66
C GLU A 321 2.76 17.74 1.61
N GLY A 322 2.68 16.44 1.39
CA GLY A 322 3.52 15.72 0.45
C GLY A 322 4.80 15.18 1.08
N GLY A 323 5.55 14.44 0.30
CA GLY A 323 6.79 13.80 0.72
C GLY A 323 7.81 13.76 -0.42
N ASN A 324 8.97 13.24 -0.10
CA ASN A 324 10.14 13.24 -0.99
C ASN A 324 10.29 11.97 -1.86
N THR A 325 9.36 11.01 -1.81
CA THR A 325 9.46 9.75 -2.56
C THR A 325 8.55 9.68 -3.77
N GLN A 326 7.30 10.09 -3.62
CA GLN A 326 6.29 10.13 -4.68
C GLN A 326 5.35 11.32 -4.50
N PRO A 327 4.75 11.82 -5.59
CA PRO A 327 3.83 12.93 -5.52
C PRO A 327 2.54 12.51 -4.79
N THR A 328 2.07 13.39 -3.93
CA THR A 328 0.79 13.25 -3.24
C THR A 328 -0.32 13.91 -4.07
N PRO A 329 -1.50 13.31 -4.24
CA PRO A 329 -2.60 13.95 -4.95
C PRO A 329 -2.96 15.30 -4.35
N ALA A 330 -2.97 16.35 -5.17
CA ALA A 330 -3.25 17.73 -4.76
C ALA A 330 -4.66 17.91 -4.17
N LEU A 331 -5.57 16.98 -4.45
CA LEU A 331 -6.95 17.01 -3.97
C LEU A 331 -7.05 17.15 -2.44
N TRP A 332 -6.13 16.54 -1.67
CA TRP A 332 -6.17 16.59 -0.21
C TRP A 332 -5.89 17.97 0.35
N GLN A 333 -4.91 18.68 -0.21
CA GLN A 333 -4.66 20.08 0.14
C GLN A 333 -5.82 20.98 -0.27
N ARG A 334 -6.40 20.71 -1.45
CA ARG A 334 -7.52 21.52 -1.95
C ARG A 334 -8.77 21.35 -1.10
N LEU A 335 -9.11 20.14 -0.66
CA LEU A 335 -10.22 19.90 0.27
C LEU A 335 -10.05 20.66 1.59
N LEU A 336 -8.80 20.74 2.11
CA LEU A 336 -8.53 21.51 3.33
C LEU A 336 -8.67 23.03 3.16
N GLN A 337 -8.73 23.56 1.94
CA GLN A 337 -9.05 24.97 1.72
C GLN A 337 -10.54 25.28 1.97
N ASP A 338 -11.43 24.28 1.89
CA ASP A 338 -12.84 24.45 2.23
C ASP A 338 -13.05 24.48 3.75
N PRO A 339 -13.53 25.59 4.33
CA PRO A 339 -13.86 25.68 5.76
C PRO A 339 -14.89 24.62 6.20
N ASN A 340 -15.82 24.22 5.32
CA ASN A 340 -16.81 23.20 5.65
C ASN A 340 -16.19 21.83 5.77
N PHE A 341 -15.22 21.48 4.90
CA PHE A 341 -14.47 20.23 5.01
C PHE A 341 -13.66 20.20 6.31
N ARG A 342 -12.91 21.28 6.63
CA ARG A 342 -12.16 21.39 7.88
C ARG A 342 -13.07 21.26 9.12
N LYS A 343 -14.24 21.90 9.08
CA LYS A 343 -15.24 21.78 10.16
C LYS A 343 -15.74 20.35 10.32
N ALA A 344 -16.00 19.65 9.20
CA ALA A 344 -16.42 18.25 9.22
C ALA A 344 -15.31 17.35 9.81
N VAL A 345 -14.05 17.53 9.40
CA VAL A 345 -12.89 16.83 9.97
C VAL A 345 -12.81 17.06 11.49
N LYS A 346 -12.89 18.32 11.94
CA LYS A 346 -12.85 18.64 13.38
C LYS A 346 -13.96 17.94 14.16
N GLN A 347 -15.20 18.04 13.70
CA GLN A 347 -16.35 17.46 14.39
C GLN A 347 -16.21 15.94 14.46
N ARG A 348 -15.83 15.29 13.36
CA ARG A 348 -15.67 13.86 13.27
C ARG A 348 -14.50 13.37 14.12
N TYR A 349 -13.37 14.04 14.06
CA TYR A 349 -12.20 13.72 14.90
C TYR A 349 -12.54 13.79 16.38
N GLN A 350 -13.20 14.85 16.83
CA GLN A 350 -13.64 15.00 18.24
C GLN A 350 -14.61 13.89 18.66
N GLN A 351 -15.49 13.44 17.77
CA GLN A 351 -16.36 12.30 18.03
C GLN A 351 -15.53 11.01 18.21
N LEU A 352 -14.60 10.74 17.27
CA LEU A 352 -13.76 9.55 17.28
C LEU A 352 -12.82 9.51 18.51
N ARG A 353 -12.30 10.66 18.94
CA ARG A 353 -11.46 10.78 20.16
C ARG A 353 -12.18 10.37 21.45
N LYS A 354 -13.51 10.43 21.47
CA LYS A 354 -14.33 9.93 22.61
C LYS A 354 -14.53 8.42 22.59
N GLY A 355 -14.19 7.74 21.51
CA GLY A 355 -14.41 6.31 21.30
C GLY A 355 -13.23 5.62 20.64
N ALA A 356 -13.36 5.29 19.35
CA ALA A 356 -12.42 4.48 18.57
C ALA A 356 -10.97 5.00 18.60
N LEU A 357 -10.77 6.31 18.56
CA LEU A 357 -9.44 6.94 18.59
C LEU A 357 -9.03 7.42 19.99
N SER A 358 -9.70 7.00 21.07
CA SER A 358 -9.20 7.28 22.40
C SER A 358 -7.90 6.53 22.69
N ASN A 359 -7.00 7.12 23.49
CA ASN A 359 -5.77 6.45 23.93
C ASN A 359 -6.07 5.08 24.54
N ARG A 360 -7.16 4.98 25.33
CA ARG A 360 -7.60 3.72 25.95
C ARG A 360 -7.94 2.65 24.92
N ALA A 361 -8.67 3.00 23.84
CA ALA A 361 -9.05 2.04 22.81
C ALA A 361 -7.83 1.56 22.02
N ILE A 362 -6.99 2.50 21.55
CA ILE A 362 -5.80 2.22 20.75
C ILE A 362 -4.79 1.39 21.57
N PHE A 363 -4.43 1.85 22.77
CA PHE A 363 -3.44 1.16 23.59
C PHE A 363 -3.97 -0.19 24.07
N GLY A 364 -5.27 -0.27 24.41
CA GLY A 364 -5.89 -1.54 24.75
C GLY A 364 -5.87 -2.56 23.62
N TYR A 365 -5.96 -2.11 22.36
CA TYR A 365 -5.79 -2.97 21.19
C TYR A 365 -4.35 -3.48 21.07
N ILE A 366 -3.37 -2.58 21.17
CA ILE A 366 -1.94 -2.92 21.14
C ILE A 366 -1.58 -3.90 22.24
N ASP A 367 -2.02 -3.64 23.48
CA ASP A 367 -1.74 -4.50 24.64
C ASP A 367 -2.35 -5.90 24.51
N ARG A 368 -3.54 -6.02 23.92
CA ARG A 368 -4.13 -7.34 23.64
C ARG A 368 -3.31 -8.11 22.62
N HIS A 369 -2.84 -7.44 21.55
CA HIS A 369 -1.98 -8.05 20.54
C HIS A 369 -0.64 -8.49 21.15
N ALA A 370 0.00 -7.63 21.92
CA ALA A 370 1.26 -7.94 22.58
C ALA A 370 1.14 -9.17 23.49
N ARG A 371 0.08 -9.25 24.31
CA ARG A 371 -0.17 -10.43 25.14
C ARG A 371 -0.42 -11.70 24.32
N LEU A 372 -1.18 -11.60 23.23
CA LEU A 372 -1.44 -12.73 22.33
C LEU A 372 -0.14 -13.28 21.72
N LEU A 373 0.78 -12.40 21.33
CA LEU A 373 2.02 -12.78 20.66
C LEU A 373 3.12 -13.24 21.61
N ALA A 374 3.10 -12.81 22.88
CA ALA A 374 4.18 -13.03 23.85
C ALA A 374 4.70 -14.47 23.91
N PRO A 375 3.86 -15.54 23.94
CA PRO A 375 4.34 -16.92 24.00
C PRO A 375 5.09 -17.39 22.72
N HIS A 376 4.88 -16.71 21.59
CA HIS A 376 5.36 -17.09 20.27
C HIS A 376 6.60 -16.31 19.79
N LEU A 377 6.94 -15.22 20.48
CA LEU A 377 8.00 -14.27 20.07
C LEU A 377 9.39 -14.91 20.05
N ALA A 378 9.72 -15.75 21.05
CA ALA A 378 11.05 -16.36 21.15
C ALA A 378 11.39 -17.16 19.87
N LYS A 379 10.47 -18.02 19.43
CA LYS A 379 10.63 -18.84 18.21
C LYS A 379 10.67 -17.97 16.96
N HIS A 380 9.90 -16.89 16.90
CA HIS A 380 9.90 -15.95 15.78
C HIS A 380 11.25 -15.22 15.66
N PHE A 381 11.79 -14.68 16.75
CA PHE A 381 13.06 -13.97 16.73
C PHE A 381 14.27 -14.90 16.64
N GLU A 382 14.15 -16.17 17.05
CA GLU A 382 15.14 -17.20 16.73
C GLU A 382 15.23 -17.42 15.21
N LYS A 383 14.09 -17.42 14.51
CA LYS A 383 14.04 -17.54 13.03
C LYS A 383 14.57 -16.29 12.32
N TYR A 384 14.37 -15.10 12.88
CA TYR A 384 14.73 -13.82 12.32
C TYR A 384 15.48 -12.95 13.35
N PRO A 385 16.70 -13.36 13.73
CA PRO A 385 17.45 -12.64 14.79
C PRO A 385 17.82 -11.21 14.38
N GLU A 386 17.90 -10.93 13.08
CA GLU A 386 18.19 -9.60 12.54
C GLU A 386 17.09 -8.54 12.80
N LEU A 387 15.91 -8.95 13.25
CA LEU A 387 14.83 -8.02 13.59
C LEU A 387 15.13 -7.21 14.87
N LEU A 388 15.87 -7.78 15.78
CA LEU A 388 16.33 -7.13 17.00
C LEU A 388 17.82 -6.78 16.89
N VAL A 389 18.23 -5.72 17.55
CA VAL A 389 19.64 -5.26 17.57
C VAL A 389 20.15 -5.16 18.99
N SER A 390 21.46 -5.38 19.20
CA SER A 390 22.07 -5.17 20.51
C SER A 390 22.13 -3.67 20.86
N GLU A 391 22.29 -3.36 22.16
CA GLU A 391 22.46 -1.98 22.62
C GLU A 391 23.72 -1.31 22.02
N GLU A 392 24.76 -2.10 21.74
CA GLU A 392 25.98 -1.62 21.07
C GLU A 392 25.69 -1.23 19.61
N GLN A 393 24.92 -2.05 18.90
CA GLN A 393 24.51 -1.76 17.51
C GLN A 393 23.63 -0.52 17.45
N LYS A 394 22.71 -0.31 18.42
CA LYS A 394 21.91 0.93 18.51
C LYS A 394 22.79 2.17 18.69
N LYS A 395 23.77 2.11 19.59
CA LYS A 395 24.72 3.20 19.80
C LYS A 395 25.53 3.50 18.56
N GLN A 396 25.98 2.48 17.83
CA GLN A 396 26.72 2.66 16.59
C GLN A 396 25.84 3.29 15.50
N ALA A 397 24.59 2.84 15.35
CA ALA A 397 23.63 3.40 14.39
C ALA A 397 23.32 4.88 14.71
N ALA A 398 23.19 5.25 15.98
CA ALA A 398 22.94 6.63 16.40
C ALA A 398 24.12 7.58 16.14
N GLN A 399 25.33 7.05 16.00
CA GLN A 399 26.54 7.83 15.68
C GLN A 399 26.77 7.99 14.16
N GLN A 400 26.10 7.20 13.35
CA GLN A 400 26.14 7.38 11.90
C GLN A 400 25.24 8.57 11.52
N PRO A 401 25.70 9.50 10.65
CA PRO A 401 24.83 10.56 10.17
C PRO A 401 23.61 9.91 9.53
N ALA A 402 22.42 10.37 9.92
CA ALA A 402 21.17 9.91 9.34
C ALA A 402 21.30 9.97 7.81
N PHE A 403 21.28 8.81 7.15
CA PHE A 403 21.25 8.74 5.69
C PHE A 403 19.97 9.46 5.29
N GLY A 404 20.08 10.67 4.77
CA GLY A 404 18.97 11.46 4.31
C GLY A 404 18.15 10.59 3.37
N GLY A 405 16.84 10.48 3.62
CA GLY A 405 15.93 9.69 2.81
C GLY A 405 16.16 9.92 1.31
N PHE A 406 15.51 9.16 0.45
CA PHE A 406 15.65 9.15 -1.04
C PHE A 406 15.87 10.52 -1.72
N GLY A 407 15.57 11.64 -1.05
CA GLY A 407 15.79 13.01 -1.52
C GLY A 407 17.19 13.58 -1.25
N GLN A 408 18.05 12.91 -0.50
CA GLN A 408 19.44 13.34 -0.21
C GLN A 408 20.46 12.27 -0.60
N MET A 409 20.21 11.48 -1.64
CA MET A 409 21.32 10.90 -2.35
C MET A 409 22.08 12.05 -2.99
N PRO A 410 23.34 12.33 -2.60
CA PRO A 410 24.16 13.26 -3.34
C PRO A 410 24.48 12.57 -4.67
N PHE A 411 23.69 12.84 -5.71
CA PHE A 411 24.09 12.58 -7.09
C PHE A 411 25.35 13.41 -7.48
N GLY A 412 25.99 14.02 -6.51
CA GLY A 412 27.21 14.81 -6.64
C GLY A 412 28.35 14.41 -5.70
N GLY A 413 28.34 13.19 -5.12
CA GLY A 413 29.33 12.86 -4.08
C GLY A 413 29.68 11.40 -3.92
N PHE A 414 29.69 10.60 -5.01
CA PHE A 414 30.64 9.50 -5.02
C PHE A 414 32.03 10.14 -5.11
N PRO A 415 33.00 9.82 -4.23
CA PRO A 415 34.36 9.99 -4.57
C PRO A 415 34.56 9.11 -5.81
N MET A 416 34.41 9.70 -6.99
CA MET A 416 35.00 9.11 -8.17
C MET A 416 36.46 8.93 -7.83
N PRO A 417 37.02 7.69 -7.90
CA PRO A 417 38.46 7.57 -7.85
C PRO A 417 38.99 8.60 -8.85
N GLN A 418 39.87 9.49 -8.43
CA GLN A 418 40.58 10.33 -9.36
C GLN A 418 41.39 9.37 -10.23
N PHE A 419 40.83 9.07 -11.40
CA PHE A 419 41.60 8.43 -12.46
C PHE A 419 42.45 9.54 -13.08
N ASP A 420 43.71 9.62 -12.66
CA ASP A 420 44.72 10.48 -13.30
C ASP A 420 45.01 10.09 -14.76
N SER A 421 44.33 9.09 -15.25
CA SER A 421 44.24 8.74 -16.68
C SER A 421 43.00 7.90 -16.92
N ILE A 422 42.11 8.35 -17.82
CA ILE A 422 41.04 7.55 -18.37
C ILE A 422 41.68 6.42 -19.16
N PRO A 423 41.56 5.13 -18.77
CA PRO A 423 41.95 4.04 -19.67
C PRO A 423 41.13 4.19 -20.94
N GLN A 424 41.79 4.30 -22.08
CA GLN A 424 41.09 4.19 -23.35
C GLN A 424 40.35 2.86 -23.34
N PHE A 425 39.01 2.91 -23.35
CA PHE A 425 38.18 1.73 -23.41
C PHE A 425 38.33 1.15 -24.82
N ASP A 426 39.03 0.05 -24.92
CA ASP A 426 39.23 -0.66 -26.20
C ASP A 426 37.96 -1.41 -26.56
N PHE A 427 37.11 -0.79 -27.38
CA PHE A 427 35.89 -1.38 -27.92
C PHE A 427 36.15 -2.59 -28.84
N SER A 428 37.41 -2.89 -29.21
CA SER A 428 37.74 -4.02 -30.07
C SER A 428 37.59 -5.38 -29.37
N ARG A 429 37.44 -5.40 -28.02
CA ARG A 429 37.25 -6.63 -27.22
C ARG A 429 35.80 -7.08 -27.04
N PHE A 430 34.84 -6.29 -27.50
CA PHE A 430 33.44 -6.73 -27.50
C PHE A 430 33.08 -7.21 -28.89
N PRO A 431 32.63 -8.49 -29.08
CA PRO A 431 32.18 -8.97 -30.38
C PRO A 431 30.90 -8.23 -30.75
N MET A 432 31.04 -7.19 -31.59
CA MET A 432 29.90 -6.59 -32.23
C MET A 432 29.29 -7.61 -33.21
N PRO A 433 27.96 -7.81 -33.21
CA PRO A 433 27.33 -8.63 -34.22
C PRO A 433 27.66 -8.00 -35.59
N ARG A 434 28.25 -8.79 -36.47
CA ARG A 434 28.42 -8.41 -37.89
C ARG A 434 27.04 -8.41 -38.55
N PHE A 435 26.56 -7.23 -38.86
CA PHE A 435 25.42 -7.08 -39.78
C PHE A 435 25.93 -7.22 -41.21
N ASP A 436 25.88 -8.41 -41.78
CA ASP A 436 26.30 -8.68 -43.16
C ASP A 436 25.26 -8.28 -44.20
N SER A 437 24.22 -7.54 -43.85
CA SER A 437 23.31 -6.96 -44.84
C SER A 437 22.55 -5.75 -44.27
N ILE A 438 23.02 -4.55 -44.60
CA ILE A 438 22.21 -3.33 -44.53
C ILE A 438 21.48 -3.21 -45.87
N PRO A 439 20.13 -3.16 -45.91
CA PRO A 439 19.44 -2.82 -47.13
C PRO A 439 19.85 -1.41 -47.59
N GLN A 440 20.38 -1.27 -48.78
CA GLN A 440 20.62 0.05 -49.37
C GLN A 440 19.26 0.72 -49.65
N PHE A 441 19.01 1.81 -48.96
CA PHE A 441 17.92 2.71 -49.33
C PHE A 441 18.39 3.62 -50.46
N PRO A 442 17.63 3.74 -51.59
CA PRO A 442 17.93 4.69 -52.63
C PRO A 442 17.50 6.10 -52.17
N GLY A 443 18.47 6.95 -51.98
CA GLY A 443 18.27 8.36 -51.62
C GLY A 443 19.22 8.78 -50.51
N GLY A 444 20.37 9.36 -50.88
CA GLY A 444 21.39 9.83 -49.95
C GLY A 444 20.85 10.87 -48.95
N PHE A 445 21.28 10.77 -47.70
CA PHE A 445 21.01 11.76 -46.68
C PHE A 445 21.78 13.06 -46.94
N PRO A 446 21.13 14.24 -46.98
CA PRO A 446 21.83 15.50 -46.90
C PRO A 446 22.21 15.77 -45.46
N MET A 447 23.48 15.96 -45.20
CA MET A 447 23.96 16.53 -43.95
C MET A 447 23.49 17.98 -43.83
N MET A 448 22.64 18.28 -42.85
CA MET A 448 22.35 19.64 -42.40
C MET A 448 22.78 19.80 -40.96
N PRO A 449 23.37 20.92 -40.55
CA PRO A 449 23.71 21.19 -39.18
C PRO A 449 22.46 21.65 -38.41
N GLY A 450 22.02 20.85 -37.44
CA GLY A 450 20.94 21.22 -36.54
C GLY A 450 19.75 20.26 -36.56
N GLY A 451 19.70 19.34 -35.58
CA GLY A 451 18.47 18.65 -35.19
C GLY A 451 18.18 17.32 -35.89
N PHE A 452 18.20 16.26 -35.13
CA PHE A 452 17.69 14.95 -35.48
C PHE A 452 16.16 15.04 -35.56
N GLN A 453 15.55 14.99 -36.73
CA GLN A 453 14.13 14.73 -36.91
C GLN A 453 13.91 13.24 -37.05
N MET A 454 13.09 12.67 -36.16
CA MET A 454 12.61 11.29 -36.29
C MET A 454 11.63 11.17 -37.45
N PRO A 455 11.64 10.07 -38.23
CA PRO A 455 10.66 9.85 -39.31
C PRO A 455 9.25 9.67 -38.73
N GLU A 456 8.24 10.19 -39.38
CA GLU A 456 6.83 9.86 -39.15
C GLU A 456 6.60 8.36 -39.42
N GLY A 457 6.57 7.58 -38.39
CA GLY A 457 6.37 6.14 -38.39
C GLY A 457 6.95 5.60 -37.09
N GLY A 458 6.13 5.47 -36.06
CA GLY A 458 6.56 5.03 -34.74
C GLY A 458 7.47 3.81 -34.79
N PHE A 459 8.46 3.81 -33.91
CA PHE A 459 9.32 2.66 -33.65
C PHE A 459 8.42 1.49 -33.22
N GLN A 460 8.11 0.57 -34.12
CA GLN A 460 7.54 -0.72 -33.75
C GLN A 460 8.64 -1.52 -33.04
N MET A 461 8.47 -1.71 -31.73
CA MET A 461 9.29 -2.66 -31.00
C MET A 461 9.10 -4.07 -31.60
N PRO A 462 10.17 -4.85 -31.76
CA PRO A 462 10.05 -6.24 -32.19
C PRO A 462 9.16 -7.01 -31.22
N GLU A 463 8.30 -7.92 -31.71
CA GLU A 463 7.59 -8.90 -30.90
C GLU A 463 8.60 -9.82 -30.22
N GLY A 464 9.01 -9.45 -29.03
CA GLY A 464 9.99 -10.07 -28.17
C GLY A 464 10.43 -9.00 -27.20
N GLY A 465 9.59 -8.73 -26.18
CA GLY A 465 9.88 -7.72 -25.17
C GLY A 465 11.30 -7.87 -24.66
N PHE A 466 11.93 -6.74 -24.35
CA PHE A 466 13.23 -6.69 -23.69
C PHE A 466 13.17 -7.61 -22.48
N GLN A 467 13.66 -8.83 -22.62
CA GLN A 467 13.91 -9.71 -21.49
C GLN A 467 15.02 -9.07 -20.68
N MET A 468 14.63 -8.46 -19.55
CA MET A 468 15.60 -8.12 -18.53
C MET A 468 16.34 -9.43 -18.14
N PRO A 469 17.65 -9.43 -18.02
CA PRO A 469 18.39 -10.59 -17.54
C PRO A 469 17.78 -11.07 -16.21
N GLU A 470 17.71 -12.39 -16.00
CA GLU A 470 17.34 -12.97 -14.71
C GLU A 470 18.25 -12.37 -13.63
N GLY A 471 17.71 -11.45 -12.82
CA GLY A 471 18.46 -10.59 -11.89
C GLY A 471 17.93 -9.17 -11.84
N GLY A 472 16.77 -8.92 -12.40
CA GLY A 472 16.09 -7.63 -12.36
C GLY A 472 16.02 -7.08 -10.93
N PHE A 473 16.66 -5.96 -10.68
CA PHE A 473 16.98 -5.30 -9.42
C PHE A 473 18.23 -5.79 -8.65
N ALA A 474 18.94 -6.82 -9.07
CA ALA A 474 20.28 -7.12 -8.55
C ALA A 474 21.34 -6.08 -8.94
N GLY A 475 21.02 -5.16 -9.85
CA GLY A 475 21.89 -4.04 -10.21
C GLY A 475 22.09 -2.98 -9.13
N PHE A 476 21.28 -2.98 -8.07
CA PHE A 476 21.51 -2.22 -6.84
C PHE A 476 22.31 -3.01 -5.78
N GLY A 477 22.69 -4.25 -6.07
CA GLY A 477 23.52 -5.11 -5.23
C GLY A 477 25.01 -4.83 -5.25
N GLY A 478 25.44 -3.66 -5.71
CA GLY A 478 26.83 -3.22 -5.69
C GLY A 478 27.33 -2.73 -4.32
N PHE A 479 26.52 -2.80 -3.27
CA PHE A 479 26.98 -2.61 -1.90
C PHE A 479 27.33 -3.98 -1.31
N GLY A 480 28.60 -4.31 -1.39
CA GLY A 480 29.14 -5.56 -0.86
C GLY A 480 28.85 -5.72 0.63
N GLY A 481 28.35 -6.93 0.99
CA GLY A 481 28.15 -7.39 2.36
C GLY A 481 26.72 -7.10 2.84
N GLY A 482 25.94 -8.16 3.08
CA GLY A 482 24.58 -8.27 3.67
C GLY A 482 24.01 -7.04 4.38
N GLY A 483 23.74 -5.99 3.64
CA GLY A 483 23.27 -4.72 4.19
C GLY A 483 21.89 -4.90 4.80
N ASP A 484 21.73 -4.41 6.02
CA ASP A 484 20.49 -4.42 6.79
C ASP A 484 19.39 -3.65 6.05
N MET A 485 18.66 -4.33 5.18
CA MET A 485 17.53 -3.76 4.45
C MET A 485 16.43 -3.22 5.39
N ILE A 486 16.34 -3.77 6.61
CA ILE A 486 15.39 -3.29 7.62
C ILE A 486 15.83 -1.93 8.12
N GLY A 487 17.10 -1.75 8.45
CA GLY A 487 17.68 -0.48 8.90
C GLY A 487 17.52 0.64 7.88
N TRP A 488 17.36 0.30 6.60
CA TRP A 488 17.17 1.29 5.54
C TRP A 488 15.79 1.95 5.57
N PHE A 489 14.75 1.20 5.94
CA PHE A 489 13.37 1.71 6.03
C PHE A 489 13.00 2.17 7.44
N ALA A 490 13.62 1.59 8.47
CA ALA A 490 13.24 1.82 9.85
C ALA A 490 13.64 3.21 10.35
N ALA A 491 12.75 3.87 11.06
CA ALA A 491 13.04 5.12 11.75
C ALA A 491 13.93 4.91 12.99
N TYR A 492 13.88 3.71 13.56
CA TYR A 492 14.63 3.28 14.74
C TYR A 492 14.80 1.76 14.74
N ARG A 493 15.67 1.28 15.63
CA ARG A 493 15.87 -0.15 15.88
C ARG A 493 15.71 -0.42 17.37
N VAL A 494 15.19 -1.57 17.71
CA VAL A 494 14.91 -1.99 19.09
C VAL A 494 15.68 -3.24 19.48
N SER A 495 15.95 -3.40 20.77
CA SER A 495 16.60 -4.57 21.35
C SER A 495 15.63 -5.64 21.85
N SER A 496 14.35 -5.26 21.99
CA SER A 496 13.30 -6.18 22.45
C SER A 496 11.94 -5.79 21.86
N TYR A 497 11.02 -6.76 21.90
CA TYR A 497 9.62 -6.53 21.54
C TYR A 497 8.93 -5.54 22.49
N ASP A 498 9.21 -5.60 23.79
CA ASP A 498 8.63 -4.69 24.78
C ASP A 498 9.06 -3.23 24.53
N GLU A 499 10.31 -3.03 24.13
CA GLU A 499 10.80 -1.70 23.72
C GLU A 499 10.04 -1.20 22.48
N GLU A 500 9.82 -2.06 21.51
CA GLU A 500 9.03 -1.70 20.32
C GLU A 500 7.60 -1.28 20.67
N ILE A 501 6.92 -2.05 21.50
CA ILE A 501 5.55 -1.72 21.95
C ILE A 501 5.52 -0.41 22.74
N ALA A 502 6.50 -0.17 23.59
CA ALA A 502 6.61 1.09 24.33
C ALA A 502 6.83 2.28 23.39
N THR A 503 7.74 2.14 22.43
CA THR A 503 8.05 3.16 21.41
C THR A 503 6.83 3.49 20.54
N LEU A 504 6.12 2.48 20.04
CA LEU A 504 4.90 2.65 19.27
C LEU A 504 3.82 3.40 20.07
N LYS A 505 3.60 3.03 21.33
CA LYS A 505 2.60 3.68 22.19
C LYS A 505 2.97 5.12 22.50
N GLN A 506 4.25 5.39 22.75
CA GLN A 506 4.73 6.76 22.98
C GLN A 506 4.53 7.62 21.74
N TRP A 507 4.94 7.14 20.57
CA TRP A 507 4.74 7.84 19.30
C TRP A 507 3.26 8.18 19.07
N LEU A 508 2.36 7.21 19.29
CA LEU A 508 0.92 7.40 19.15
C LEU A 508 0.37 8.42 20.15
N ALA A 509 0.85 8.41 21.41
CA ALA A 509 0.45 9.39 22.42
C ALA A 509 0.80 10.82 21.98
N ASP A 510 2.03 11.01 21.54
CA ASP A 510 2.54 12.32 21.10
C ASP A 510 1.84 12.78 19.81
N ARG A 511 1.62 11.87 18.85
CA ARG A 511 0.87 12.15 17.62
C ARG A 511 -0.57 12.56 17.87
N LEU A 512 -1.27 11.86 18.76
CA LEU A 512 -2.63 12.20 19.15
C LEU A 512 -2.69 13.57 19.85
N ALA A 513 -1.72 13.87 20.72
CA ALA A 513 -1.63 15.17 21.38
C ALA A 513 -1.40 16.31 20.38
N PHE A 514 -0.54 16.10 19.39
CA PHE A 514 -0.34 17.04 18.29
C PHE A 514 -1.65 17.26 17.50
N LEU A 515 -2.31 16.18 17.09
CA LEU A 515 -3.55 16.26 16.31
C LEU A 515 -4.68 16.90 17.12
N ASP A 516 -4.79 16.62 18.42
CA ASP A 516 -5.77 17.25 19.31
C ASP A 516 -5.63 18.78 19.30
N GLN A 517 -4.40 19.30 19.31
CA GLN A 517 -4.11 20.73 19.24
C GLN A 517 -4.39 21.32 17.86
N GLN A 518 -3.91 20.66 16.80
CA GLN A 518 -4.00 21.20 15.45
C GLN A 518 -5.42 21.15 14.88
N ILE A 519 -6.11 20.02 15.02
CA ILE A 519 -7.47 19.87 14.50
C ILE A 519 -8.47 20.73 15.27
N ALA A 520 -8.21 21.04 16.54
CA ALA A 520 -9.01 22.01 17.30
C ALA A 520 -9.07 23.40 16.63
N ARG A 521 -8.10 23.75 15.80
CA ARG A 521 -7.97 25.03 15.11
C ARG A 521 -8.57 25.06 13.70
N PHE A 522 -8.96 23.90 13.15
CA PHE A 522 -9.36 23.75 11.74
C PHE A 522 -10.51 24.64 11.30
N ASP A 523 -11.41 25.00 12.17
CA ASP A 523 -12.56 25.88 11.87
C ASP A 523 -12.33 27.36 12.20
N ARG A 524 -11.10 27.75 12.61
CA ARG A 524 -10.79 29.12 13.03
C ARG A 524 -9.59 29.70 12.30
N ASP A 525 -8.41 29.27 12.70
CA ASP A 525 -7.12 29.87 12.35
C ASP A 525 -6.12 28.86 11.75
N PHE A 526 -6.62 27.73 11.26
CA PHE A 526 -5.80 26.77 10.53
C PHE A 526 -5.68 27.18 9.06
N GLU A 527 -4.47 27.48 8.64
CA GLU A 527 -4.12 27.69 7.24
C GLU A 527 -3.28 26.51 6.76
N PRO A 528 -3.82 25.68 5.84
CA PRO A 528 -3.04 24.58 5.29
C PRO A 528 -1.84 25.14 4.51
N ARG A 529 -0.68 24.58 4.75
CA ARG A 529 0.49 24.89 3.95
C ARG A 529 0.29 24.30 2.54
N ILE A 530 0.04 25.17 1.57
CA ILE A 530 -0.19 24.79 0.19
C ILE A 530 1.16 24.73 -0.52
N GLN A 531 1.44 23.60 -1.15
CA GLN A 531 2.57 23.47 -2.06
C GLN A 531 2.05 23.54 -3.50
N GLU A 532 2.63 24.43 -4.28
CA GLU A 532 2.38 24.47 -5.73
C GLU A 532 3.03 23.24 -6.38
N PRO A 533 2.39 22.62 -7.39
CA PRO A 533 3.02 21.57 -8.16
C PRO A 533 4.31 22.11 -8.79
N LYS A 534 5.45 21.49 -8.49
CA LYS A 534 6.72 21.87 -9.13
C LYS A 534 6.77 21.26 -10.53
N GLU A 535 7.01 22.10 -11.55
CA GLU A 535 7.44 21.60 -12.84
C GLU A 535 8.74 20.80 -12.66
N ILE A 536 8.71 19.52 -12.99
CA ILE A 536 9.93 18.71 -13.00
C ILE A 536 10.71 19.11 -14.24
N LYS A 537 11.74 19.93 -14.04
CA LYS A 537 12.80 20.07 -15.04
C LYS A 537 13.52 18.73 -15.05
N GLY A 538 13.42 18.01 -16.17
CA GLY A 538 14.09 16.72 -16.34
C GLY A 538 15.58 16.81 -15.97
N PRO A 539 16.23 15.70 -15.55
CA PRO A 539 17.63 15.72 -15.17
C PRO A 539 18.47 16.25 -16.33
N SER A 540 19.19 17.35 -16.07
CA SER A 540 20.16 17.88 -17.00
C SER A 540 21.41 16.99 -16.96
N PHE A 541 21.49 16.05 -17.88
CA PHE A 541 22.74 15.34 -18.14
C PHE A 541 23.57 16.15 -19.14
N GLY A 542 24.64 16.79 -18.66
CA GLY A 542 25.74 17.28 -19.48
C GLY A 542 25.33 18.14 -20.69
N GLY A 543 24.48 19.16 -20.52
CA GLY A 543 24.16 20.13 -21.56
C GLY A 543 23.08 19.70 -22.58
N PHE A 544 22.48 18.53 -22.44
CA PHE A 544 21.33 18.11 -23.24
C PHE A 544 20.03 18.34 -22.48
N ASN A 545 19.25 19.35 -22.89
CA ASN A 545 17.89 19.56 -22.45
C ASN A 545 16.96 18.62 -23.23
N PHE A 546 16.49 17.56 -22.61
CA PHE A 546 15.37 16.77 -23.16
C PHE A 546 14.06 17.46 -22.78
N ASN A 547 13.55 18.31 -23.64
CA ASN A 547 12.18 18.82 -23.56
C ASN A 547 11.25 17.77 -24.18
N PHE A 548 10.61 16.96 -23.36
CA PHE A 548 9.49 16.14 -23.83
C PHE A 548 8.24 17.02 -23.89
N GLN A 549 7.99 17.63 -25.04
CA GLN A 549 6.67 18.14 -25.38
C GLN A 549 5.84 16.96 -25.91
N PHE A 550 4.83 16.57 -25.15
CA PHE A 550 3.81 15.67 -25.68
C PHE A 550 2.91 16.46 -26.65
N PRO A 551 2.54 15.90 -27.83
CA PRO A 551 1.59 16.54 -28.72
C PRO A 551 0.25 16.67 -28.01
N GLN A 552 -0.31 17.88 -27.96
CA GLN A 552 -1.71 18.09 -27.64
C GLN A 552 -2.53 17.54 -28.83
N GLN A 553 -3.32 16.50 -28.58
CA GLN A 553 -4.49 16.15 -29.38
C GLN A 553 -5.72 16.19 -28.51
#